data_4ca56f130f5a1ad8369383ba3d1756c3
#
_entry.id   4ca56f130f5a1ad8369383ba3d1756c3
#
_cell.length_a   1.000
_cell.length_b   1.000
_cell.length_c   1.000
_cell.angle_alpha   90.00
_cell.angle_beta   90.00
_cell.angle_gamma   90.00
#
_symmetry.space_group_name_H-M   'P 1'
#
loop_
_entity.id
_entity.type
_entity.pdbx_description
1 polymer ?
#
loop_
_entity_poly.entity_id
_entity_poly.type
_entity_poly.pdbx_seq_one_letter_code
_entity_poly.pdbx_strand_id
1 'polypeptide(L)'
;MFIYSSYTLSFAWLFLIFFFFKNKALSLRFSLSLISVILSNIALKGSLSLNAFLSSFTAPLSPFSCLLILAYVIFSCHMLKKPPLETLQSYSVMLFFHLLLLTDILGFLPFSIYHHFMASLIFSALFCSSLFLSSPLLGVIALMALSSSLLMHSHFQILDSLLDFPLLLFVFFKTLSLVQKRLY
;
A
#
# COMPACT_ATOMS: atom_id res chain seq x y z
N MET A 1 18.73 1.74 -4.54
CA MET A 1 17.34 2.29 -4.51
C MET A 1 16.49 1.73 -5.66
N PHE A 2 16.93 1.73 -6.92
CA PHE A 2 16.16 1.23 -8.08
C PHE A 2 15.71 -0.24 -7.99
N ILE A 3 16.51 -1.12 -7.39
CA ILE A 3 16.19 -2.55 -7.29
C ILE A 3 14.94 -2.78 -6.42
N TYR A 4 14.85 -2.10 -5.27
CA TYR A 4 13.70 -2.21 -4.36
C TYR A 4 12.41 -1.72 -5.03
N SER A 5 12.44 -0.57 -5.70
CA SER A 5 11.25 0.02 -6.33
C SER A 5 10.70 -0.85 -7.47
N SER A 6 11.56 -1.50 -8.26
CA SER A 6 11.10 -2.40 -9.33
C SER A 6 10.44 -3.67 -8.78
N TYR A 7 10.92 -4.22 -7.67
CA TYR A 7 10.30 -5.40 -7.06
C TYR A 7 8.95 -5.08 -6.39
N THR A 8 8.81 -3.92 -5.76
CA THR A 8 7.54 -3.54 -5.14
C THR A 8 6.41 -3.37 -6.17
N LEU A 9 6.73 -2.94 -7.40
CA LEU A 9 5.74 -2.87 -8.50
C LEU A 9 5.21 -4.25 -8.93
N SER A 10 5.92 -5.34 -8.66
CA SER A 10 5.40 -6.69 -8.89
C SER A 10 4.14 -6.98 -8.07
N PHE A 11 4.02 -6.39 -6.87
CA PHE A 11 2.79 -6.48 -6.08
C PHE A 11 1.63 -5.73 -6.72
N ALA A 12 1.89 -4.61 -7.41
CA ALA A 12 0.85 -3.90 -8.16
C ALA A 12 0.27 -4.78 -9.28
N TRP A 13 1.10 -5.48 -10.04
CA TRP A 13 0.63 -6.44 -11.07
C TRP A 13 -0.20 -7.55 -10.46
N LEU A 14 0.26 -8.11 -9.35
CA LEU A 14 -0.48 -9.15 -8.64
C LEU A 14 -1.86 -8.63 -8.19
N PHE A 15 -1.92 -7.42 -7.59
CA PHE A 15 -3.19 -6.81 -7.20
C PHE A 15 -4.11 -6.58 -8.38
N LEU A 16 -3.62 -6.02 -9.49
CA LEU A 16 -4.42 -5.72 -10.68
C LEU A 16 -5.06 -7.00 -11.24
N ILE A 17 -4.30 -8.09 -11.34
CA ILE A 17 -4.84 -9.35 -11.85
C ILE A 17 -5.90 -9.93 -10.92
N PHE A 18 -5.64 -9.96 -9.61
CA PHE A 18 -6.63 -10.46 -8.65
C PHE A 18 -7.88 -9.59 -8.58
N PHE A 19 -7.75 -8.30 -8.83
CA PHE A 19 -8.87 -7.37 -8.85
C PHE A 19 -9.72 -7.48 -10.13
N PHE A 20 -9.09 -7.43 -11.31
CA PHE A 20 -9.83 -7.47 -12.58
C PHE A 20 -10.39 -8.84 -12.92
N PHE A 21 -9.68 -9.90 -12.57
CA PHE A 21 -10.09 -11.28 -12.85
C PHE A 21 -10.77 -11.97 -11.68
N LYS A 22 -11.38 -11.22 -10.75
CA LYS A 22 -12.02 -11.74 -9.54
C LYS A 22 -13.04 -12.87 -9.80
N ASN A 23 -13.71 -12.86 -10.96
CA ASN A 23 -14.73 -13.84 -11.35
C ASN A 23 -14.15 -15.07 -12.07
N LYS A 24 -12.84 -15.14 -12.28
CA LYS A 24 -12.17 -16.28 -12.95
C LYS A 24 -11.65 -17.28 -11.92
N ALA A 25 -11.41 -18.51 -12.40
CA ALA A 25 -10.84 -19.58 -11.56
C ALA A 25 -9.54 -19.13 -10.87
N LEU A 26 -9.33 -19.59 -9.64
CA LEU A 26 -8.18 -19.20 -8.82
C LEU A 26 -6.85 -19.57 -9.49
N SER A 27 -6.78 -20.77 -10.10
CA SER A 27 -5.61 -21.24 -10.85
C SER A 27 -5.22 -20.27 -11.99
N LEU A 28 -6.23 -19.81 -12.74
CA LEU A 28 -6.01 -18.85 -13.83
C LEU A 28 -5.47 -17.51 -13.29
N ARG A 29 -6.00 -17.01 -12.16
CA ARG A 29 -5.51 -15.78 -11.53
C ARG A 29 -4.05 -15.90 -11.10
N PHE A 30 -3.68 -17.02 -10.48
CA PHE A 30 -2.28 -17.27 -10.10
C PHE A 30 -1.37 -17.40 -11.32
N SER A 31 -1.76 -18.13 -12.34
CA SER A 31 -0.97 -18.28 -13.56
C SER A 31 -0.75 -16.92 -14.26
N LEU A 32 -1.82 -16.13 -14.41
CA LEU A 32 -1.73 -14.80 -15.02
C LEU A 32 -0.85 -13.85 -14.18
N SER A 33 -0.98 -13.86 -12.85
CA SER A 33 -0.16 -13.01 -11.99
C SER A 33 1.31 -13.41 -12.03
N LEU A 34 1.61 -14.71 -12.02
CA LEU A 34 2.98 -15.20 -12.16
C LEU A 34 3.60 -14.79 -13.51
N ILE A 35 2.85 -14.98 -14.60
CA ILE A 35 3.28 -14.56 -15.94
C ILE A 35 3.53 -13.05 -15.98
N SER A 36 2.61 -12.25 -15.45
CA SER A 36 2.74 -10.79 -15.44
C SER A 36 3.94 -10.32 -14.61
N VAL A 37 4.17 -10.90 -13.44
CA VAL A 37 5.33 -10.60 -12.61
C VAL A 37 6.62 -10.98 -13.31
N ILE A 38 6.69 -12.15 -13.94
CA ILE A 38 7.89 -12.59 -14.70
C ILE A 38 8.13 -11.64 -15.87
N LEU A 39 7.12 -11.40 -16.72
CA LEU A 39 7.26 -10.55 -17.90
C LEU A 39 7.64 -9.10 -17.55
N SER A 40 7.08 -8.55 -16.46
CA SER A 40 7.38 -7.18 -16.05
C SER A 40 8.81 -7.02 -15.48
N ASN A 41 9.44 -8.09 -15.05
CA ASN A 41 10.82 -8.08 -14.54
C ASN A 41 11.86 -8.57 -15.56
N ILE A 42 11.46 -9.15 -16.70
CA ILE A 42 12.40 -9.50 -17.77
C ILE A 42 13.00 -8.22 -18.36
N ALA A 43 14.32 -8.19 -18.45
CA ALA A 43 15.01 -7.10 -19.11
C ALA A 43 14.65 -7.08 -20.61
N LEU A 44 14.05 -5.99 -21.05
CA LEU A 44 13.82 -5.66 -22.43
C LEU A 44 15.13 -5.12 -23.06
N LYS A 45 15.07 -4.28 -24.02
CA LYS A 45 16.24 -3.69 -24.67
C LYS A 45 17.06 -2.82 -23.68
N GLY A 46 18.38 -3.05 -23.56
CA GLY A 46 19.30 -2.20 -22.78
C GLY A 46 19.27 -2.41 -21.27
N SER A 47 18.99 -3.62 -20.78
CA SER A 47 18.92 -3.98 -19.35
C SER A 47 17.76 -3.36 -18.54
N LEU A 48 16.85 -2.62 -19.15
CA LEU A 48 15.68 -2.06 -18.49
C LEU A 48 14.49 -3.05 -18.57
N SER A 49 13.96 -3.46 -17.43
CA SER A 49 12.69 -4.16 -17.35
C SER A 49 11.52 -3.17 -17.36
N LEU A 50 10.30 -3.67 -17.63
CA LEU A 50 9.10 -2.84 -17.56
C LEU A 50 8.92 -2.21 -16.17
N ASN A 51 9.16 -2.98 -15.10
CA ASN A 51 9.11 -2.48 -13.73
C ASN A 51 10.18 -1.42 -13.46
N ALA A 52 11.40 -1.59 -13.96
CA ALA A 52 12.45 -0.58 -13.82
C ALA A 52 12.10 0.71 -14.57
N PHE A 53 11.49 0.61 -15.74
CA PHE A 53 10.98 1.77 -16.46
C PHE A 53 9.86 2.48 -15.70
N LEU A 54 8.85 1.74 -15.23
CA LEU A 54 7.74 2.32 -14.47
C LEU A 54 8.22 2.93 -13.14
N SER A 55 9.20 2.32 -12.47
CA SER A 55 9.75 2.84 -11.21
C SER A 55 10.47 4.18 -11.36
N SER A 56 10.83 4.58 -12.58
CA SER A 56 11.38 5.92 -12.83
C SER A 56 10.32 7.02 -12.77
N PHE A 57 9.06 6.68 -12.92
CA PHE A 57 7.92 7.63 -12.88
C PHE A 57 7.08 7.53 -11.62
N THR A 58 7.18 6.42 -10.89
CA THR A 58 6.35 6.16 -9.72
C THR A 58 7.22 5.93 -8.49
N ALA A 59 6.78 6.44 -7.34
CA ALA A 59 7.38 6.09 -6.07
C ALA A 59 7.20 4.57 -5.80
N PRO A 60 8.14 3.93 -5.09
CA PRO A 60 7.98 2.53 -4.67
C PRO A 60 6.74 2.39 -3.78
N LEU A 61 6.09 1.22 -3.84
CA LEU A 61 5.02 0.91 -2.90
C LEU A 61 5.60 0.76 -1.49
N SER A 62 4.90 1.29 -0.50
CA SER A 62 5.26 1.10 0.89
C SER A 62 5.15 -0.37 1.30
N PRO A 63 5.93 -0.83 2.30
CA PRO A 63 5.74 -2.14 2.91
C PRO A 63 4.30 -2.41 3.34
N PHE A 64 3.61 -1.39 3.86
CA PHE A 64 2.21 -1.49 4.23
C PHE A 64 1.31 -1.81 3.03
N SER A 65 1.49 -1.11 1.90
CA SER A 65 0.76 -1.39 0.66
C SER A 65 1.02 -2.79 0.13
N CYS A 66 2.28 -3.24 0.15
CA CYS A 66 2.63 -4.60 -0.26
C CYS A 66 1.94 -5.66 0.61
N LEU A 67 1.96 -5.50 1.94
CA LEU A 67 1.29 -6.40 2.88
C LEU A 67 -0.23 -6.35 2.74
N LEU A 68 -0.80 -5.18 2.46
CA LEU A 68 -2.23 -5.01 2.21
C LEU A 68 -2.67 -5.76 0.94
N ILE A 69 -1.88 -5.67 -0.12
CA ILE A 69 -2.10 -6.42 -1.37
C ILE A 69 -2.04 -7.93 -1.10
N LEU A 70 -1.03 -8.37 -0.34
CA LEU A 70 -0.89 -9.77 0.04
C LEU A 70 -2.12 -10.26 0.83
N ALA A 71 -2.58 -9.49 1.82
CA ALA A 71 -3.78 -9.80 2.59
C ALA A 71 -5.03 -9.85 1.70
N TYR A 72 -5.15 -8.97 0.69
CA TYR A 72 -6.23 -9.03 -0.30
C TYR A 72 -6.17 -10.28 -1.16
N VAL A 73 -4.99 -10.73 -1.58
CA VAL A 73 -4.81 -11.99 -2.31
C VAL A 73 -5.21 -13.19 -1.45
N ILE A 74 -4.77 -13.23 -0.18
CA ILE A 74 -5.14 -14.27 0.77
C ILE A 74 -6.66 -14.31 1.00
N PHE A 75 -7.30 -13.14 1.11
CA PHE A 75 -8.76 -13.05 1.16
C PHE A 75 -9.40 -13.61 -0.12
N SER A 76 -8.88 -13.27 -1.29
CA SER A 76 -9.37 -13.75 -2.59
C SER A 76 -9.21 -15.26 -2.78
N CYS A 77 -8.33 -15.89 -2.00
CA CYS A 77 -8.17 -17.35 -1.91
C CYS A 77 -9.11 -18.00 -0.88
N HIS A 78 -10.07 -17.26 -0.32
CA HIS A 78 -10.99 -17.69 0.73
C HIS A 78 -10.33 -18.13 2.06
N MET A 79 -9.07 -17.73 2.27
CA MET A 79 -8.36 -18.03 3.53
C MET A 79 -8.68 -17.01 4.64
N LEU A 80 -9.16 -15.82 4.28
CA LEU A 80 -9.67 -14.82 5.20
C LEU A 80 -11.18 -14.69 5.07
N LYS A 81 -11.87 -14.55 6.20
CA LYS A 81 -13.33 -14.40 6.25
C LYS A 81 -13.81 -13.03 5.75
N LYS A 82 -12.99 -12.00 5.92
CA LYS A 82 -13.33 -10.62 5.56
C LYS A 82 -12.18 -9.97 4.77
N PRO A 83 -12.48 -9.06 3.84
CA PRO A 83 -11.44 -8.32 3.16
C PRO A 83 -10.69 -7.43 4.15
N PRO A 84 -9.40 -7.15 3.92
CA PRO A 84 -8.60 -6.32 4.82
C PRO A 84 -9.14 -4.88 4.94
N LEU A 85 -9.71 -4.35 3.86
CA LEU A 85 -10.39 -3.05 3.81
C LEU A 85 -11.87 -3.27 3.50
N GLU A 86 -12.73 -3.19 4.51
CA GLU A 86 -14.17 -3.43 4.36
C GLU A 86 -14.99 -2.19 4.73
N THR A 87 -14.61 -1.51 5.81
CA THR A 87 -15.44 -0.46 6.41
C THR A 87 -15.08 0.94 5.91
N LEU A 88 -16.10 1.81 5.77
CA LEU A 88 -15.86 3.22 5.48
C LEU A 88 -14.93 3.87 6.51
N GLN A 89 -15.05 3.44 7.78
CA GLN A 89 -14.20 3.93 8.86
C GLN A 89 -12.70 3.66 8.56
N SER A 90 -12.35 2.44 8.12
CA SER A 90 -10.96 2.10 7.78
C SER A 90 -10.42 2.97 6.63
N TYR A 91 -11.23 3.18 5.59
CA TYR A 91 -10.87 4.07 4.49
C TYR A 91 -10.71 5.52 4.94
N SER A 92 -11.63 6.02 5.80
CA SER A 92 -11.59 7.40 6.30
C SER A 92 -10.37 7.64 7.19
N VAL A 93 -10.01 6.70 8.06
CA VAL A 93 -8.80 6.77 8.88
C VAL A 93 -7.56 6.83 7.99
N MET A 94 -7.44 5.91 7.03
CA MET A 94 -6.30 5.92 6.09
C MET A 94 -6.23 7.23 5.31
N LEU A 95 -7.34 7.70 4.77
CA LEU A 95 -7.39 8.96 4.01
C LEU A 95 -6.96 10.16 4.87
N PHE A 96 -7.47 10.25 6.10
CA PHE A 96 -7.11 11.32 7.02
C PHE A 96 -5.61 11.41 7.28
N PHE A 97 -4.98 10.28 7.61
CA PHE A 97 -3.55 10.24 7.89
C PHE A 97 -2.68 10.53 6.65
N HIS A 98 -3.11 10.06 5.47
CA HIS A 98 -2.42 10.38 4.22
C HIS A 98 -2.52 11.87 3.87
N LEU A 99 -3.70 12.46 4.04
CA LEU A 99 -3.89 13.90 3.79
C LEU A 99 -3.10 14.75 4.79
N LEU A 100 -3.07 14.35 6.06
CA LEU A 100 -2.29 15.05 7.08
C LEU A 100 -0.79 15.03 6.73
N LEU A 101 -0.27 13.87 6.30
CA LEU A 101 1.13 13.78 5.86
C LEU A 101 1.38 14.58 4.58
N LEU A 102 0.43 14.59 3.65
CA LEU A 102 0.54 15.40 2.43
C LEU A 102 0.61 16.89 2.76
N THR A 103 -0.19 17.37 3.72
CA THR A 103 -0.14 18.77 4.17
C THR A 103 1.19 19.12 4.85
N ASP A 104 1.81 18.16 5.55
CA ASP A 104 3.15 18.32 6.12
C ASP A 104 4.22 18.43 5.03
N ILE A 105 4.21 17.52 4.05
CA ILE A 105 5.16 17.51 2.92
C ILE A 105 5.05 18.80 2.09
N LEU A 106 3.84 19.33 1.93
CA LEU A 106 3.60 20.60 1.22
C LEU A 106 3.96 21.84 2.04
N GLY A 107 4.40 21.67 3.29
CA GLY A 107 4.82 22.76 4.15
C GLY A 107 3.68 23.61 4.76
N PHE A 108 2.44 23.09 4.77
CA PHE A 108 1.30 23.78 5.39
C PHE A 108 1.29 23.66 6.92
N LEU A 109 2.04 22.71 7.49
CA LEU A 109 2.13 22.58 8.93
C LEU A 109 3.29 23.43 9.49
N PRO A 110 3.14 24.02 10.69
CA PRO A 110 4.18 24.85 11.31
C PRO A 110 5.38 24.04 11.81
N PHE A 111 5.26 22.72 11.87
CA PHE A 111 6.31 21.77 12.24
C PHE A 111 6.26 20.57 11.29
N SER A 112 7.42 20.00 10.98
CA SER A 112 7.48 18.86 10.09
C SER A 112 7.38 17.54 10.87
N ILE A 113 6.31 16.79 10.62
CA ILE A 113 6.14 15.43 11.14
C ILE A 113 7.15 14.51 10.46
N TYR A 114 7.33 14.70 9.15
CA TYR A 114 8.14 13.83 8.31
C TYR A 114 9.63 13.89 8.65
N HIS A 115 10.16 15.08 8.98
CA HIS A 115 11.59 15.27 9.26
C HIS A 115 11.97 15.10 10.72
N HIS A 116 11.02 15.08 11.65
CA HIS A 116 11.28 14.89 13.08
C HIS A 116 11.01 13.45 13.51
N PHE A 117 12.05 12.73 13.89
CA PHE A 117 11.97 11.31 14.28
C PHE A 117 10.90 11.04 15.35
N MET A 118 10.85 11.83 16.43
CA MET A 118 9.85 11.65 17.49
C MET A 118 8.43 11.93 17.00
N ALA A 119 8.24 12.96 16.17
CA ALA A 119 6.93 13.28 15.60
C ALA A 119 6.47 12.17 14.66
N SER A 120 7.35 11.65 13.80
CA SER A 120 7.04 10.53 12.89
C SER A 120 6.72 9.24 13.65
N LEU A 121 7.39 8.97 14.77
CA LEU A 121 7.11 7.82 15.62
C LEU A 121 5.72 7.93 16.28
N ILE A 122 5.41 9.08 16.88
CA ILE A 122 4.10 9.35 17.49
C ILE A 122 2.99 9.24 16.42
N PHE A 123 3.20 9.85 15.27
CA PHE A 123 2.26 9.79 14.15
C PHE A 123 2.01 8.34 13.71
N SER A 124 3.06 7.55 13.55
CA SER A 124 2.98 6.14 13.17
C SER A 124 2.24 5.31 14.22
N ALA A 125 2.50 5.57 15.51
CA ALA A 125 1.80 4.92 16.61
C ALA A 125 0.30 5.25 16.61
N LEU A 126 -0.07 6.52 16.40
CA LEU A 126 -1.47 6.96 16.27
C LEU A 126 -2.14 6.34 15.05
N PHE A 127 -1.46 6.27 13.91
CA PHE A 127 -1.95 5.61 12.72
C PHE A 127 -2.24 4.13 12.96
N CYS A 128 -1.26 3.38 13.48
CA CYS A 128 -1.43 1.96 13.79
C CYS A 128 -2.57 1.72 14.80
N SER A 129 -2.66 2.52 15.85
CA SER A 129 -3.71 2.42 16.86
C SER A 129 -5.09 2.69 16.27
N SER A 130 -5.22 3.73 15.44
CA SER A 130 -6.48 4.08 14.77
C SER A 130 -6.93 2.99 13.80
N LEU A 131 -5.98 2.39 13.05
CA LEU A 131 -6.27 1.25 12.19
C LEU A 131 -6.67 0.02 13.01
N PHE A 132 -6.03 -0.23 14.14
CA PHE A 132 -6.37 -1.34 15.03
C PHE A 132 -7.80 -1.22 15.56
N LEU A 133 -8.23 -0.01 15.92
CA LEU A 133 -9.60 0.27 16.35
C LEU A 133 -10.62 0.09 15.21
N SER A 134 -10.24 0.39 13.98
CA SER A 134 -11.13 0.21 12.81
C SER A 134 -11.19 -1.24 12.33
N SER A 135 -10.08 -1.95 12.35
CA SER A 135 -9.92 -3.36 11.99
C SER A 135 -8.63 -3.92 12.59
N PRO A 136 -8.71 -4.94 13.47
CA PRO A 136 -7.51 -5.56 14.06
C PRO A 136 -6.52 -6.09 13.01
N LEU A 137 -7.02 -6.62 11.89
CA LEU A 137 -6.19 -7.10 10.78
C LEU A 137 -5.35 -5.96 10.18
N LEU A 138 -5.94 -4.79 9.95
CA LEU A 138 -5.22 -3.62 9.42
C LEU A 138 -4.17 -3.10 10.41
N GLY A 139 -4.50 -3.08 11.70
CA GLY A 139 -3.55 -2.71 12.75
C GLY A 139 -2.33 -3.65 12.77
N VAL A 140 -2.56 -4.95 12.66
CA VAL A 140 -1.46 -5.94 12.58
C VAL A 140 -0.61 -5.73 11.33
N ILE A 141 -1.24 -5.52 10.17
CA ILE A 141 -0.52 -5.25 8.91
C ILE A 141 0.34 -3.98 9.04
N ALA A 142 -0.20 -2.92 9.64
CA ALA A 142 0.53 -1.66 9.86
C ALA A 142 1.72 -1.86 10.82
N LEU A 143 1.53 -2.61 11.90
CA LEU A 143 2.62 -2.94 12.82
C LEU A 143 3.71 -3.79 12.16
N MET A 144 3.34 -4.76 11.32
CA MET A 144 4.32 -5.56 10.56
C MET A 144 5.10 -4.69 9.56
N ALA A 145 4.44 -3.76 8.88
CA ALA A 145 5.10 -2.82 7.98
C ALA A 145 6.10 -1.92 8.73
N LEU A 146 5.69 -1.38 9.86
CA LEU A 146 6.54 -0.57 10.73
C LEU A 146 7.74 -1.37 11.26
N SER A 147 7.51 -2.60 11.73
CA SER A 147 8.57 -3.48 12.22
C SER A 147 9.58 -3.83 11.13
N SER A 148 9.13 -4.08 9.90
CA SER A 148 10.01 -4.36 8.76
C SER A 148 10.93 -3.17 8.45
N SER A 149 10.42 -1.95 8.54
CA SER A 149 11.21 -0.73 8.37
C SER A 149 12.29 -0.56 9.44
N LEU A 150 11.93 -0.80 10.70
CA LEU A 150 12.88 -0.71 11.83
C LEU A 150 13.98 -1.77 11.77
N LEU A 151 13.65 -2.98 11.33
CA LEU A 151 14.60 -4.09 11.22
C LEU A 151 15.58 -3.93 10.04
N MET A 152 15.13 -3.34 8.94
CA MET A 152 15.96 -3.21 7.74
C MET A 152 17.05 -2.15 7.85
N HIS A 153 17.16 -1.39 8.95
CA HIS A 153 18.11 -0.27 9.10
C HIS A 153 18.19 0.60 7.84
N SER A 154 17.08 0.66 7.10
CA SER A 154 17.05 1.35 5.83
C SER A 154 17.02 2.85 6.10
N HIS A 155 17.68 3.62 5.24
CA HIS A 155 17.59 5.08 5.18
C HIS A 155 16.17 5.58 4.86
N PHE A 156 15.17 4.69 4.89
CA PHE A 156 13.76 5.03 4.74
C PHE A 156 13.27 5.69 6.03
N GLN A 157 12.62 6.79 5.88
CA GLN A 157 11.91 7.38 6.99
C GLN A 157 10.78 6.43 7.42
N ILE A 158 10.48 6.40 8.70
CA ILE A 158 9.47 5.50 9.29
C ILE A 158 8.13 5.61 8.53
N LEU A 159 7.76 6.82 8.13
CA LEU A 159 6.51 7.10 7.43
C LEU A 159 6.43 6.52 6.01
N ASP A 160 7.56 6.37 5.32
CA ASP A 160 7.62 5.77 3.98
C ASP A 160 7.23 4.27 4.01
N SER A 161 7.30 3.63 5.18
CA SER A 161 6.88 2.25 5.33
C SER A 161 5.36 2.07 5.44
N LEU A 162 4.65 3.11 5.84
CA LEU A 162 3.21 3.05 6.12
C LEU A 162 2.37 3.72 5.05
N LEU A 163 2.88 4.76 4.41
CA LEU A 163 2.10 5.64 3.54
C LEU A 163 2.79 5.79 2.20
N ASP A 164 2.02 5.71 1.12
CA ASP A 164 2.49 5.98 -0.23
C ASP A 164 1.40 6.66 -1.08
N PHE A 165 1.82 7.30 -2.17
CA PHE A 165 0.92 8.02 -3.06
C PHE A 165 -0.08 7.11 -3.82
N PRO A 166 0.31 5.93 -4.34
CA PRO A 166 -0.64 4.99 -4.93
C PRO A 166 -1.75 4.56 -3.98
N LEU A 167 -1.42 4.30 -2.72
CA LEU A 167 -2.39 3.95 -1.69
C LEU A 167 -3.34 5.12 -1.38
N LEU A 168 -2.82 6.35 -1.30
CA LEU A 168 -3.62 7.56 -1.13
C LEU A 168 -4.69 7.66 -2.23
N LEU A 169 -4.29 7.54 -3.49
CA LEU A 169 -5.22 7.61 -4.63
C LEU A 169 -6.29 6.50 -4.54
N PHE A 170 -5.88 5.28 -4.28
CA PHE A 170 -6.80 4.15 -4.13
C PHE A 170 -7.83 4.40 -3.02
N VAL A 171 -7.37 4.80 -1.84
CA VAL A 171 -8.22 5.06 -0.68
C VAL A 171 -9.16 6.23 -0.95
N PHE A 172 -8.68 7.30 -1.59
CA PHE A 172 -9.49 8.47 -1.96
C PHE A 172 -10.65 8.09 -2.88
N PHE A 173 -10.39 7.45 -4.00
CA PHE A 173 -11.44 7.04 -4.94
C PHE A 173 -12.41 6.04 -4.33
N LYS A 174 -11.91 5.13 -3.48
CA LYS A 174 -12.75 4.15 -2.81
C LYS A 174 -13.66 4.79 -1.77
N THR A 175 -13.15 5.75 -0.99
CA THR A 175 -13.94 6.52 -0.03
C THR A 175 -15.05 7.28 -0.74
N LEU A 176 -14.76 7.98 -1.84
CA LEU A 176 -15.77 8.70 -2.63
C LEU A 176 -16.86 7.75 -3.13
N SER A 177 -16.48 6.60 -3.69
CA SER A 177 -17.43 5.59 -4.18
C SER A 177 -18.33 5.04 -3.06
N LEU A 178 -17.80 4.86 -1.85
CA LEU A 178 -18.57 4.36 -0.71
C LEU A 178 -19.52 5.43 -0.14
N VAL A 179 -19.09 6.68 -0.10
CA VAL A 179 -19.93 7.81 0.32
C VAL A 179 -21.08 8.00 -0.66
N GLN A 180 -20.80 7.98 -1.96
CA GLN A 180 -21.81 8.09 -3.01
C GLN A 180 -22.89 6.99 -2.88
N LYS A 181 -22.48 5.73 -2.64
CA LYS A 181 -23.43 4.62 -2.44
C LYS A 181 -24.28 4.71 -1.18
N ARG A 182 -23.92 5.54 -0.22
CA ARG A 182 -24.72 5.79 0.99
C ARG A 182 -25.71 6.94 0.84
N LEU A 183 -25.49 7.82 -0.13
CA LEU A 183 -26.33 8.98 -0.40
C LEU A 183 -27.46 8.66 -1.39
N TYR A 184 -27.31 7.59 -2.16
CA TYR A 184 -28.31 7.05 -3.09
C TYR A 184 -28.70 5.62 -2.70
#